data_ee35eabd8cf469ec8b6ca2e9fab5afb8
#
_entry.id   ee35eabd8cf469ec8b6ca2e9fab5afb8
#
_cell.length_a   1.000
_cell.length_b   1.000
_cell.length_c   1.000
_cell.angle_alpha   90.00
_cell.angle_beta   90.00
_cell.angle_gamma   90.00
#
_symmetry.space_group_name_H-M   'P 1'
#
loop_
_entity.id
_entity.type
_entity.pdbx_description
1 polymer ?
#
loop_
_entity_poly.entity_id
_entity_poly.type
_entity_poly.pdbx_seq_one_letter_code
_entity_poly.pdbx_strand_id
1 'polypeptide(L)'
;MAFNQFTNLDFQDIREQIKDYLRSNSSFTDFDFEGSNFSVLIDTLAYNSYVTAYNTNMAVNESFIDSATLRENVVSLARNIGYVPRSKKAASARVTFTAKVNARSVILKKGVVALGAANNANYIFSIPEDITATPNSSGVVTFSNIEILEGNLLKKTFLVDDSQPDQKYILPNANIDTSTIRVQTVGTAIEEYTPYTNIFNVDSDTRLYLVQEISDEKYQILFGDNILGKKPANGSKIEVTYIETTGDAANGASNFTFSGQLVARRGGKDRNVTRDISAVTTLQAAEQGDDIESIDTIKYLAPRVYASQYRAVTANDYTSLIPFLYPNVESVSAYGGEELDPPEYGKVFITIKPKNGDFLSDVAKNTIKSKLKEYTIAGIRQEFLDLKYLYVEYDSTVSYDPGKVTNTQDLFTRVTNAIVNYSKSTDINSFGGRLKYSKLLRMIDNVDTGITSNITNLVMRRNLVPAFDQLANYELCYANQFHVEVEGFNIRSSGFRVSGIDGELFLTDVPDTDITIPGRPVQAAPKTGSMSVIKFDENNQIVTVIENAGTVDYIKGEIILFPINISSSTLENRIEIGVTPESNDIIAKENLYIVLDTTGKSVL
;
A
#
# COMPACT_ATOMS: atom_id res chain seq x y z
N MET A 1 -14.78 10.87 -5.43
CA MET A 1 -16.18 10.81 -5.88
C MET A 1 -16.69 12.21 -6.17
N ALA A 2 -17.67 12.35 -7.05
CA ALA A 2 -18.19 13.68 -7.40
C ALA A 2 -19.03 14.25 -6.24
N PHE A 3 -18.87 15.53 -5.98
CA PHE A 3 -19.76 16.32 -5.12
C PHE A 3 -21.17 16.25 -5.67
N ASN A 4 -22.14 15.78 -4.89
CA ASN A 4 -23.53 15.70 -5.31
C ASN A 4 -24.21 17.05 -5.08
N GLN A 5 -24.75 17.60 -6.13
CA GLN A 5 -25.49 18.86 -6.08
C GLN A 5 -26.96 18.60 -5.83
N PHE A 6 -27.46 18.98 -4.65
CA PHE A 6 -28.86 18.80 -4.24
C PHE A 6 -29.70 20.07 -4.40
N THR A 7 -29.06 21.23 -4.48
CA THR A 7 -29.71 22.54 -4.65
C THR A 7 -29.04 23.29 -5.79
N ASN A 8 -29.74 24.27 -6.37
CA ASN A 8 -29.16 25.13 -7.40
C ASN A 8 -28.02 25.98 -6.78
N LEU A 9 -26.83 25.92 -7.38
CA LEU A 9 -25.64 26.69 -7.00
C LEU A 9 -25.25 27.71 -8.06
N ASP A 10 -26.18 28.07 -8.97
CA ASP A 10 -25.96 29.17 -9.92
C ASP A 10 -26.56 30.45 -9.36
N PHE A 11 -25.71 31.46 -9.13
CA PHE A 11 -26.13 32.74 -8.60
C PHE A 11 -27.06 33.46 -9.56
N GLN A 12 -26.80 33.38 -10.86
CA GLN A 12 -27.63 34.07 -11.88
C GLN A 12 -29.01 33.42 -11.97
N ASP A 13 -29.08 32.11 -11.96
CA ASP A 13 -30.38 31.41 -11.95
C ASP A 13 -31.20 31.73 -10.70
N ILE A 14 -30.58 31.81 -9.54
CA ILE A 14 -31.26 32.19 -8.30
C ILE A 14 -31.77 33.61 -8.38
N ARG A 15 -30.96 34.54 -8.92
CA ARG A 15 -31.31 35.91 -9.15
C ARG A 15 -32.51 36.05 -10.11
N GLU A 16 -32.49 35.34 -11.23
CA GLU A 16 -33.59 35.36 -12.21
C GLU A 16 -34.87 34.74 -11.63
N GLN A 17 -34.80 33.68 -10.86
CA GLN A 17 -35.96 33.10 -10.16
C GLN A 17 -36.60 34.13 -9.21
N ILE A 18 -35.79 34.91 -8.48
CA ILE A 18 -36.30 35.98 -7.60
C ILE A 18 -36.97 37.05 -8.46
N LYS A 19 -36.39 37.47 -9.58
CA LYS A 19 -36.99 38.45 -10.51
C LYS A 19 -38.30 37.92 -11.11
N ASP A 20 -38.36 36.66 -11.54
CA ASP A 20 -39.55 36.05 -12.09
C ASP A 20 -40.69 35.97 -11.07
N TYR A 21 -40.36 35.66 -9.78
CA TYR A 21 -41.32 35.74 -8.72
C TYR A 21 -41.88 37.16 -8.54
N LEU A 22 -41.01 38.19 -8.59
CA LEU A 22 -41.44 39.57 -8.49
C LEU A 22 -42.28 40.02 -9.71
N ARG A 23 -41.93 39.53 -10.92
CA ARG A 23 -42.74 39.79 -12.16
C ARG A 23 -44.16 39.23 -12.02
N SER A 24 -44.34 38.13 -11.31
CA SER A 24 -45.67 37.55 -11.06
C SER A 24 -46.52 38.41 -10.11
N ASN A 25 -45.92 39.37 -9.39
CA ASN A 25 -46.57 40.21 -8.43
C ASN A 25 -46.63 41.66 -8.92
N SER A 26 -47.81 42.12 -9.38
CA SER A 26 -48.03 43.42 -9.99
C SER A 26 -47.75 44.63 -9.10
N SER A 27 -47.48 44.45 -7.82
CA SER A 27 -47.18 45.51 -6.87
C SER A 27 -45.74 46.04 -6.93
N PHE A 28 -44.85 45.37 -7.70
CA PHE A 28 -43.44 45.74 -7.84
C PHE A 28 -43.11 46.12 -9.29
N THR A 29 -42.60 47.34 -9.52
CA THR A 29 -42.39 47.87 -10.87
C THR A 29 -40.95 48.27 -11.22
N ASP A 30 -40.01 48.33 -10.26
CA ASP A 30 -38.68 48.93 -10.45
C ASP A 30 -37.50 47.96 -10.23
N PHE A 31 -37.78 46.66 -10.31
CA PHE A 31 -36.81 45.61 -9.95
C PHE A 31 -35.88 45.19 -11.11
N ASP A 32 -36.24 45.48 -12.38
CA ASP A 32 -35.45 45.12 -13.56
C ASP A 32 -34.36 46.14 -13.92
N PHE A 33 -34.38 47.34 -13.30
CA PHE A 33 -33.38 48.36 -13.54
C PHE A 33 -32.11 48.08 -12.72
N GLU A 34 -31.00 47.82 -13.39
CA GLU A 34 -29.74 47.41 -12.73
C GLU A 34 -29.18 48.44 -11.75
N GLY A 35 -29.50 49.69 -11.86
CA GLY A 35 -29.08 50.74 -10.93
C GLY A 35 -30.07 51.04 -9.82
N SER A 36 -31.16 50.28 -9.70
CA SER A 36 -32.15 50.50 -8.65
C SER A 36 -31.72 49.93 -7.30
N ASN A 37 -32.19 50.57 -6.22
CA ASN A 37 -31.99 50.02 -4.86
C ASN A 37 -32.63 48.62 -4.72
N PHE A 38 -33.68 48.33 -5.49
CA PHE A 38 -34.33 47.03 -5.52
C PHE A 38 -33.43 45.94 -6.16
N SER A 39 -32.69 46.28 -7.22
CA SER A 39 -31.72 45.35 -7.82
C SER A 39 -30.64 44.95 -6.82
N VAL A 40 -30.13 45.88 -6.03
CA VAL A 40 -29.14 45.60 -4.95
C VAL A 40 -29.73 44.69 -3.87
N LEU A 41 -31.01 44.86 -3.51
CA LEU A 41 -31.69 43.98 -2.58
C LEU A 41 -31.89 42.58 -3.15
N ILE A 42 -32.25 42.45 -4.42
CA ILE A 42 -32.36 41.16 -5.12
C ILE A 42 -31.01 40.45 -5.15
N ASP A 43 -29.93 41.16 -5.47
CA ASP A 43 -28.57 40.60 -5.46
C ASP A 43 -28.16 40.13 -4.06
N THR A 44 -28.51 40.89 -3.02
CA THR A 44 -28.25 40.50 -1.63
C THR A 44 -29.03 39.24 -1.22
N LEU A 45 -30.31 39.16 -1.61
CA LEU A 45 -31.15 37.98 -1.36
C LEU A 45 -30.66 36.76 -2.15
N ALA A 46 -30.29 36.94 -3.42
CA ALA A 46 -29.71 35.88 -4.25
C ALA A 46 -28.39 35.37 -3.67
N TYR A 47 -27.52 36.29 -3.19
CA TYR A 47 -26.28 35.91 -2.52
C TYR A 47 -26.53 35.12 -1.22
N ASN A 48 -27.45 35.58 -0.39
CA ASN A 48 -27.81 34.85 0.84
C ASN A 48 -28.39 33.48 0.52
N SER A 49 -29.26 33.38 -0.51
CA SER A 49 -29.81 32.10 -0.96
C SER A 49 -28.72 31.15 -1.49
N TYR A 50 -27.77 31.68 -2.28
CA TYR A 50 -26.62 30.97 -2.77
C TYR A 50 -25.77 30.41 -1.63
N VAL A 51 -25.40 31.21 -0.62
CA VAL A 51 -24.63 30.80 0.55
C VAL A 51 -25.40 29.73 1.34
N THR A 52 -26.71 29.92 1.51
CA THR A 52 -27.56 28.93 2.21
C THR A 52 -27.63 27.62 1.45
N ALA A 53 -27.80 27.67 0.11
CA ALA A 53 -27.80 26.51 -0.76
C ALA A 53 -26.45 25.77 -0.72
N TYR A 54 -25.35 26.52 -0.76
CA TYR A 54 -23.99 25.95 -0.64
C TYR A 54 -23.81 25.23 0.71
N ASN A 55 -24.15 25.89 1.83
CA ASN A 55 -24.04 25.29 3.15
C ASN A 55 -24.93 24.05 3.28
N THR A 56 -26.13 24.07 2.69
CA THR A 56 -27.02 22.90 2.69
C THR A 56 -26.43 21.75 1.91
N ASN A 57 -25.91 22.01 0.68
CA ASN A 57 -25.23 20.98 -0.09
C ASN A 57 -24.03 20.41 0.66
N MET A 58 -23.23 21.25 1.30
CA MET A 58 -22.08 20.82 2.10
C MET A 58 -22.53 19.94 3.27
N ALA A 59 -23.51 20.36 4.04
CA ALA A 59 -24.04 19.60 5.18
C ALA A 59 -24.59 18.23 4.77
N VAL A 60 -25.30 18.17 3.64
CA VAL A 60 -25.84 16.90 3.12
C VAL A 60 -24.70 15.99 2.63
N ASN A 61 -23.74 16.52 1.86
CA ASN A 61 -22.60 15.73 1.40
C ASN A 61 -21.76 15.20 2.57
N GLU A 62 -21.55 15.98 3.62
CA GLU A 62 -20.80 15.58 4.82
C GLU A 62 -21.56 14.57 5.71
N SER A 63 -22.85 14.31 5.44
CA SER A 63 -23.64 13.32 6.18
C SER A 63 -23.48 11.89 5.67
N PHE A 64 -22.82 11.67 4.53
CA PHE A 64 -22.62 10.36 3.93
C PHE A 64 -21.13 10.06 3.76
N ILE A 65 -20.70 8.86 4.14
CA ILE A 65 -19.29 8.46 4.09
C ILE A 65 -18.69 8.57 2.68
N ASP A 66 -19.49 8.30 1.64
CA ASP A 66 -19.02 8.33 0.25
C ASP A 66 -18.74 9.75 -0.26
N SER A 67 -19.55 10.73 0.15
CA SER A 67 -19.46 12.12 -0.33
C SER A 67 -18.76 13.07 0.63
N ALA A 68 -18.63 12.72 1.92
CA ALA A 68 -17.95 13.56 2.90
C ALA A 68 -16.50 13.85 2.49
N THR A 69 -16.04 15.09 2.68
CA THR A 69 -14.70 15.54 2.29
C THR A 69 -13.82 15.87 3.49
N LEU A 70 -14.43 16.23 4.62
CA LEU A 70 -13.72 16.53 5.85
C LEU A 70 -13.36 15.25 6.60
N ARG A 71 -12.06 15.08 6.91
CA ARG A 71 -11.57 13.88 7.60
C ARG A 71 -12.32 13.58 8.89
N GLU A 72 -12.58 14.58 9.73
CA GLU A 72 -13.28 14.43 11.00
C GLU A 72 -14.69 13.84 10.84
N ASN A 73 -15.39 14.22 9.76
CA ASN A 73 -16.72 13.68 9.45
C ASN A 73 -16.64 12.25 8.95
N VAL A 74 -15.69 11.96 8.04
CA VAL A 74 -15.46 10.59 7.53
C VAL A 74 -15.09 9.64 8.66
N VAL A 75 -14.19 10.05 9.58
CA VAL A 75 -13.80 9.27 10.76
C VAL A 75 -14.99 9.04 11.69
N SER A 76 -15.80 10.07 11.91
CA SER A 76 -17.00 9.96 12.76
C SER A 76 -18.03 9.00 12.15
N LEU A 77 -18.28 9.09 10.84
CA LEU A 77 -19.20 8.20 10.12
C LEU A 77 -18.68 6.75 10.10
N ALA A 78 -17.38 6.55 9.86
CA ALA A 78 -16.74 5.24 9.90
C ALA A 78 -16.87 4.59 11.28
N ARG A 79 -16.68 5.37 12.34
CA ARG A 79 -16.82 4.90 13.72
C ARG A 79 -18.26 4.48 14.05
N ASN A 80 -19.28 5.16 13.51
CA ASN A 80 -20.68 4.79 13.71
C ASN A 80 -21.02 3.40 13.18
N ILE A 81 -20.28 2.92 12.17
CA ILE A 81 -20.38 1.54 11.66
C ILE A 81 -19.33 0.59 12.27
N GLY A 82 -18.65 1.02 13.34
CA GLY A 82 -17.67 0.21 14.08
C GLY A 82 -16.25 0.19 13.50
N TYR A 83 -15.98 0.91 12.42
CA TYR A 83 -14.65 1.00 11.83
C TYR A 83 -13.82 2.09 12.53
N VAL A 84 -12.67 1.71 13.08
CA VAL A 84 -11.72 2.64 13.70
C VAL A 84 -10.56 2.86 12.73
N PRO A 85 -10.44 4.05 12.11
CA PRO A 85 -9.34 4.35 11.23
C PRO A 85 -8.00 4.24 11.92
N ARG A 86 -6.99 3.81 11.16
CA ARG A 86 -5.63 3.66 11.66
C ARG A 86 -4.96 5.01 11.83
N SER A 87 -4.32 5.19 13.01
CA SER A 87 -3.38 6.29 13.25
C SER A 87 -2.08 6.11 12.46
N LYS A 88 -1.24 7.12 12.45
CA LYS A 88 0.15 6.99 12.02
C LYS A 88 0.83 5.88 12.80
N LYS A 89 1.68 5.08 12.14
CA LYS A 89 2.35 3.94 12.75
C LYS A 89 3.86 4.11 12.71
N ALA A 90 4.51 3.88 13.84
CA ALA A 90 5.95 3.92 13.97
C ALA A 90 6.62 2.74 13.24
N ALA A 91 7.73 3.02 12.54
CA ALA A 91 8.58 1.96 12.02
C ALA A 91 9.22 1.19 13.18
N SER A 92 9.16 -0.14 13.14
CA SER A 92 9.70 -1.02 14.18
C SER A 92 10.93 -1.78 13.68
N ALA A 93 11.97 -1.85 14.53
CA ALA A 93 13.16 -2.65 14.27
C ALA A 93 13.42 -3.60 15.43
N ARG A 94 14.12 -4.69 15.17
CA ARG A 94 14.54 -5.64 16.21
C ARG A 94 16.05 -5.65 16.34
N VAL A 95 16.52 -5.42 17.57
CA VAL A 95 17.93 -5.28 17.86
C VAL A 95 18.37 -6.14 19.04
N THR A 96 19.67 -6.42 19.08
CA THR A 96 20.33 -7.10 20.19
C THR A 96 21.60 -6.34 20.56
N PHE A 97 21.85 -6.17 21.85
CA PHE A 97 23.10 -5.64 22.35
C PHE A 97 23.41 -6.20 23.74
N THR A 98 24.65 -6.07 24.16
CA THR A 98 25.11 -6.55 25.47
C THR A 98 25.75 -5.43 26.27
N ALA A 99 25.74 -5.58 27.59
CA ALA A 99 26.49 -4.69 28.47
C ALA A 99 27.18 -5.52 29.57
N LYS A 100 28.41 -5.14 29.95
CA LYS A 100 29.13 -5.80 31.04
C LYS A 100 28.97 -5.00 32.33
N VAL A 101 28.34 -5.62 33.33
CA VAL A 101 28.01 -4.93 34.59
C VAL A 101 28.11 -5.85 35.80
N ASN A 102 28.50 -5.28 36.92
CA ASN A 102 28.51 -5.99 38.19
C ASN A 102 27.28 -5.59 39.02
N ALA A 103 26.12 -6.15 38.67
CA ALA A 103 24.84 -5.85 39.31
C ALA A 103 23.95 -7.10 39.34
N ARG A 104 22.87 -7.10 40.14
CA ARG A 104 21.88 -8.18 40.15
C ARG A 104 20.90 -8.09 39.00
N SER A 105 20.58 -6.90 38.58
CA SER A 105 19.70 -6.63 37.42
C SER A 105 20.09 -5.33 36.76
N VAL A 106 19.81 -5.22 35.47
CA VAL A 106 19.99 -4.02 34.66
C VAL A 106 18.65 -3.69 33.99
N ILE A 107 18.29 -2.44 34.04
CA ILE A 107 17.04 -1.93 33.47
C ILE A 107 17.43 -1.03 32.27
N LEU A 108 16.95 -1.38 31.09
CA LEU A 108 16.88 -0.48 29.95
C LEU A 108 15.67 0.42 30.15
N LYS A 109 15.90 1.71 30.34
CA LYS A 109 14.82 2.68 30.60
C LYS A 109 14.02 2.99 29.35
N LYS A 110 12.71 3.15 29.54
CA LYS A 110 11.80 3.64 28.49
C LYS A 110 12.24 5.00 27.94
N GLY A 111 11.95 5.25 26.69
CA GLY A 111 12.40 6.42 25.95
C GLY A 111 13.42 6.03 24.90
N VAL A 112 14.31 6.95 24.55
CA VAL A 112 15.31 6.76 23.49
C VAL A 112 16.24 5.59 23.81
N VAL A 113 16.42 4.69 22.84
CA VAL A 113 17.32 3.53 22.93
C VAL A 113 18.42 3.60 21.89
N ALA A 114 18.12 4.00 20.66
CA ALA A 114 19.09 4.02 19.58
C ALA A 114 18.80 5.15 18.58
N LEU A 115 19.85 5.52 17.85
CA LEU A 115 19.76 6.35 16.64
C LEU A 115 19.98 5.42 15.43
N GLY A 116 19.08 5.47 14.47
CA GLY A 116 19.14 4.72 13.22
C GLY A 116 19.19 5.64 12.02
N ALA A 117 19.82 5.19 10.92
CA ALA A 117 19.92 5.95 9.68
C ALA A 117 19.12 5.26 8.57
N ALA A 118 18.30 6.03 7.85
CA ALA A 118 17.62 5.64 6.64
C ALA A 118 17.51 6.84 5.69
N ASN A 119 17.55 6.62 4.39
CA ASN A 119 17.33 7.66 3.36
C ASN A 119 18.14 8.95 3.58
N ASN A 120 19.40 8.82 4.00
CA ASN A 120 20.30 9.93 4.36
C ASN A 120 19.83 10.82 5.53
N ALA A 121 18.90 10.34 6.35
CA ALA A 121 18.43 11.01 7.57
C ALA A 121 18.63 10.12 8.80
N ASN A 122 18.77 10.75 9.97
CA ASN A 122 18.86 10.06 11.25
C ASN A 122 17.52 10.11 11.98
N TYR A 123 17.10 8.97 12.50
CA TYR A 123 15.86 8.80 13.23
C TYR A 123 16.12 8.31 14.65
N ILE A 124 15.30 8.74 15.58
CA ILE A 124 15.32 8.31 16.98
C ILE A 124 14.46 7.07 17.11
N PHE A 125 14.98 6.04 17.81
CA PHE A 125 14.22 4.85 18.13
C PHE A 125 14.07 4.71 19.64
N SER A 126 12.84 4.50 20.10
CA SER A 126 12.42 4.50 21.50
C SER A 126 11.71 3.21 21.88
N ILE A 127 11.62 2.93 23.19
CA ILE A 127 10.76 1.88 23.75
C ILE A 127 9.72 2.51 24.69
N PRO A 128 8.48 2.00 24.70
CA PRO A 128 7.41 2.57 25.55
C PRO A 128 7.51 2.16 27.02
N GLU A 129 8.22 1.07 27.34
CA GLU A 129 8.28 0.48 28.67
C GLU A 129 9.72 0.12 29.08
N ASP A 130 9.98 0.08 30.42
CA ASP A 130 11.26 -0.36 30.96
C ASP A 130 11.47 -1.86 30.74
N ILE A 131 12.64 -2.27 30.25
CA ILE A 131 13.00 -3.68 30.05
C ILE A 131 14.08 -4.07 31.07
N THR A 132 13.80 -5.09 31.90
CA THR A 132 14.73 -5.59 32.91
C THR A 132 15.38 -6.89 32.44
N ALA A 133 16.70 -6.97 32.54
CA ALA A 133 17.48 -8.17 32.26
C ALA A 133 18.48 -8.47 33.40
N THR A 134 18.84 -9.74 33.56
CA THR A 134 19.77 -10.20 34.58
C THR A 134 21.10 -10.59 33.94
N PRO A 135 22.25 -10.14 34.51
CA PRO A 135 23.57 -10.56 34.05
C PRO A 135 23.81 -12.07 34.26
N ASN A 136 24.55 -12.67 33.36
CA ASN A 136 25.05 -14.04 33.50
C ASN A 136 26.19 -14.14 34.52
N SER A 137 26.75 -15.34 34.70
CA SER A 137 27.87 -15.61 35.63
C SER A 137 29.13 -14.79 35.33
N SER A 138 29.32 -14.33 34.09
CA SER A 138 30.45 -13.50 33.64
C SER A 138 30.16 -12.00 33.78
N GLY A 139 29.01 -11.63 34.35
CA GLY A 139 28.59 -10.22 34.49
C GLY A 139 28.13 -9.56 33.18
N VAL A 140 27.83 -10.35 32.15
CA VAL A 140 27.28 -9.84 30.89
C VAL A 140 25.79 -9.95 30.89
N VAL A 141 25.10 -8.82 30.67
CA VAL A 141 23.66 -8.77 30.43
C VAL A 141 23.42 -8.69 28.92
N THR A 142 22.49 -9.48 28.42
CA THR A 142 22.08 -9.50 27.01
C THR A 142 20.65 -8.99 26.90
N PHE A 143 20.46 -7.95 26.11
CA PHE A 143 19.16 -7.48 25.66
C PHE A 143 18.94 -8.03 24.24
N SER A 144 18.28 -9.18 24.15
CA SER A 144 18.08 -9.90 22.89
C SER A 144 16.69 -9.65 22.33
N ASN A 145 16.63 -9.47 21.01
CA ASN A 145 15.39 -9.33 20.26
C ASN A 145 14.46 -8.20 20.80
N ILE A 146 15.07 -7.07 21.14
CA ILE A 146 14.32 -5.91 21.64
C ILE A 146 13.67 -5.22 20.44
N GLU A 147 12.37 -5.01 20.52
CA GLU A 147 11.62 -4.19 19.58
C GLU A 147 11.78 -2.71 19.94
N ILE A 148 12.31 -1.93 19.01
CA ILE A 148 12.46 -0.49 19.12
C ILE A 148 11.60 0.18 18.05
N LEU A 149 10.91 1.26 18.43
CA LEU A 149 9.95 1.97 17.59
C LEU A 149 10.49 3.36 17.26
N GLU A 150 10.38 3.74 16.00
CA GLU A 150 10.80 5.08 15.58
C GLU A 150 9.93 6.14 16.25
N GLY A 151 10.56 7.20 16.71
CA GLY A 151 9.92 8.39 17.27
C GLY A 151 10.32 8.70 18.69
N ASN A 152 9.77 9.79 19.19
CA ASN A 152 10.01 10.31 20.52
C ASN A 152 8.95 9.84 21.50
N LEU A 153 9.35 9.24 22.62
CA LEU A 153 8.43 8.94 23.71
C LEU A 153 8.10 10.22 24.47
N LEU A 154 6.84 10.64 24.38
CA LEU A 154 6.29 11.83 25.04
C LEU A 154 5.39 11.44 26.19
N LYS A 155 5.23 12.36 27.15
CA LYS A 155 4.34 12.21 28.30
C LYS A 155 3.45 13.44 28.44
N LYS A 156 2.13 13.23 28.54
CA LYS A 156 1.15 14.26 28.86
C LYS A 156 0.47 13.92 30.20
N THR A 157 0.29 14.92 31.05
CA THR A 157 -0.41 14.75 32.33
C THR A 157 -1.66 15.61 32.32
N PHE A 158 -2.78 15.03 32.80
CA PHE A 158 -4.04 15.72 33.05
C PHE A 158 -4.43 15.58 34.52
N LEU A 159 -5.15 16.54 35.03
CA LEU A 159 -5.76 16.48 36.38
C LEU A 159 -7.24 16.17 36.21
N VAL A 160 -7.75 15.18 36.93
CA VAL A 160 -9.18 14.88 36.97
C VAL A 160 -9.89 15.88 37.85
N ASP A 161 -10.90 16.56 37.30
CA ASP A 161 -11.69 17.57 37.98
C ASP A 161 -13.20 17.34 37.71
N ASP A 162 -13.87 16.73 38.66
CA ASP A 162 -15.30 16.42 38.56
C ASP A 162 -16.20 17.66 38.60
N SER A 163 -15.64 18.84 38.92
CA SER A 163 -16.40 20.11 38.85
C SER A 163 -16.61 20.60 37.42
N GLN A 164 -15.83 20.05 36.45
CA GLN A 164 -15.96 20.34 35.02
C GLN A 164 -16.80 19.25 34.36
N PRO A 165 -18.05 19.52 33.98
CA PRO A 165 -18.80 18.59 33.16
C PRO A 165 -18.10 18.46 31.79
N ASP A 166 -18.04 17.24 31.22
CA ASP A 166 -17.47 16.93 29.91
C ASP A 166 -15.97 17.25 29.78
N GLN A 167 -15.18 17.02 30.82
CA GLN A 167 -13.72 17.17 30.75
C GLN A 167 -13.12 16.25 29.68
N LYS A 168 -12.39 16.86 28.74
CA LYS A 168 -11.78 16.16 27.61
C LYS A 168 -10.28 16.00 27.81
N TYR A 169 -9.77 14.79 27.63
CA TYR A 169 -8.35 14.46 27.73
C TYR A 169 -7.73 14.34 26.33
N ILE A 170 -7.37 15.48 25.74
CA ILE A 170 -6.89 15.58 24.35
C ILE A 170 -5.36 15.60 24.35
N LEU A 171 -4.75 14.71 23.57
CA LEU A 171 -3.32 14.70 23.32
C LEU A 171 -2.95 15.83 22.35
N PRO A 172 -1.89 16.59 22.63
CA PRO A 172 -1.58 17.81 21.86
C PRO A 172 -1.03 17.56 20.46
N ASN A 173 -0.43 16.37 20.22
CA ASN A 173 0.23 16.00 18.98
C ASN A 173 -0.71 15.27 18.02
N ALA A 174 -0.49 15.42 16.72
CA ALA A 174 -1.24 14.73 15.67
C ALA A 174 -0.56 13.41 15.23
N ASN A 175 0.75 13.41 15.13
CA ASN A 175 1.53 12.27 14.60
C ASN A 175 1.78 11.18 15.66
N ILE A 176 0.71 10.64 16.25
CA ILE A 176 0.81 9.65 17.33
C ILE A 176 0.56 8.25 16.79
N ASP A 177 1.44 7.31 17.15
CA ASP A 177 1.13 5.89 17.03
C ASP A 177 0.27 5.47 18.24
N THR A 178 -1.04 5.31 18.02
CA THR A 178 -2.01 4.99 19.07
C THR A 178 -1.76 3.62 19.71
N SER A 179 -1.07 2.70 19.05
CA SER A 179 -0.72 1.39 19.63
C SER A 179 0.31 1.49 20.76
N THR A 180 1.06 2.60 20.80
CA THR A 180 2.09 2.87 21.81
C THR A 180 1.55 3.59 23.04
N ILE A 181 0.29 4.02 23.02
CA ILE A 181 -0.32 4.75 24.14
C ILE A 181 -0.36 3.86 25.39
N ARG A 182 0.12 4.40 26.50
CA ARG A 182 0.01 3.80 27.82
C ARG A 182 -0.58 4.82 28.78
N VAL A 183 -1.58 4.40 29.52
CA VAL A 183 -2.34 5.26 30.43
C VAL A 183 -2.25 4.73 31.85
N GLN A 184 -1.85 5.58 32.77
CA GLN A 184 -1.89 5.29 34.19
C GLN A 184 -2.49 6.46 34.96
N THR A 185 -3.14 6.18 36.06
CA THR A 185 -3.58 7.21 37.03
C THR A 185 -2.69 7.18 38.26
N VAL A 186 -2.28 8.36 38.71
CA VAL A 186 -1.47 8.57 39.91
C VAL A 186 -2.29 9.34 40.91
N GLY A 187 -2.70 8.66 41.98
CA GLY A 187 -3.44 9.19 43.11
C GLY A 187 -2.87 8.64 44.40
N THR A 188 -3.69 8.02 45.24
CA THR A 188 -3.24 7.28 46.43
C THR A 188 -2.47 6.02 46.07
N ALA A 189 -2.74 5.45 44.88
CA ALA A 189 -2.02 4.35 44.27
C ALA A 189 -1.84 4.65 42.79
N ILE A 190 -0.90 3.95 42.16
CA ILE A 190 -0.75 3.95 40.71
C ILE A 190 -1.66 2.85 40.16
N GLU A 191 -2.56 3.20 39.25
CA GLU A 191 -3.45 2.28 38.56
C GLU A 191 -3.20 2.36 37.07
N GLU A 192 -2.90 1.21 36.46
CA GLU A 192 -2.71 1.10 35.01
C GLU A 192 -4.06 0.83 34.34
N TYR A 193 -4.29 1.48 33.19
CA TYR A 193 -5.46 1.30 32.35
C TYR A 193 -5.04 0.61 31.06
N THR A 194 -5.85 -0.34 30.59
CA THR A 194 -5.61 -1.08 29.35
C THR A 194 -6.47 -0.55 28.20
N PRO A 195 -6.00 -0.62 26.95
CA PRO A 195 -6.84 -0.21 25.82
C PRO A 195 -8.08 -1.12 25.71
N TYR A 196 -9.21 -0.52 25.40
CA TYR A 196 -10.46 -1.26 25.14
C TYR A 196 -10.31 -2.12 23.87
N THR A 197 -10.57 -3.40 23.99
CA THR A 197 -10.52 -4.36 22.86
C THR A 197 -11.86 -5.01 22.57
N ASN A 198 -12.64 -5.34 23.60
CA ASN A 198 -13.96 -5.93 23.45
C ASN A 198 -14.82 -5.67 24.71
N ILE A 199 -16.14 -5.79 24.57
CA ILE A 199 -17.11 -5.53 25.65
C ILE A 199 -17.28 -6.72 26.62
N PHE A 200 -16.74 -7.88 26.30
CA PHE A 200 -16.93 -9.07 27.14
C PHE A 200 -16.12 -8.94 28.42
N ASN A 201 -16.76 -9.24 29.55
CA ASN A 201 -16.19 -9.17 30.91
C ASN A 201 -15.77 -7.76 31.35
N VAL A 202 -16.42 -6.71 30.86
CA VAL A 202 -16.24 -5.34 31.32
C VAL A 202 -17.27 -5.06 32.43
N ASP A 203 -16.78 -4.75 33.62
CA ASP A 203 -17.57 -4.33 34.79
C ASP A 203 -17.23 -2.89 35.21
N SER A 204 -17.83 -2.41 36.30
CA SER A 204 -17.62 -1.07 36.82
C SER A 204 -16.19 -0.80 37.31
N ASP A 205 -15.44 -1.85 37.67
CA ASP A 205 -14.08 -1.75 38.23
C ASP A 205 -12.99 -2.01 37.17
N THR A 206 -13.38 -2.43 35.99
CA THR A 206 -12.44 -2.72 34.87
C THR A 206 -11.77 -1.43 34.40
N ARG A 207 -10.41 -1.39 34.49
CA ARG A 207 -9.62 -0.22 34.10
C ARG A 207 -9.32 -0.26 32.62
N LEU A 208 -10.14 0.45 31.87
CA LEU A 208 -9.99 0.54 30.41
C LEU A 208 -10.03 1.99 29.93
N TYR A 209 -9.43 2.22 28.77
CA TYR A 209 -9.53 3.47 28.06
C TYR A 209 -9.79 3.22 26.57
N LEU A 210 -10.45 4.19 25.94
CA LEU A 210 -10.69 4.23 24.51
C LEU A 210 -9.94 5.41 23.90
N VAL A 211 -9.32 5.22 22.73
CA VAL A 211 -8.69 6.28 21.96
C VAL A 211 -9.59 6.65 20.80
N GLN A 212 -9.87 7.92 20.65
CA GLN A 212 -10.74 8.43 19.60
C GLN A 212 -10.03 9.56 18.84
N GLU A 213 -9.96 9.44 17.52
CA GLU A 213 -9.53 10.54 16.65
C GLU A 213 -10.59 11.66 16.65
N ILE A 214 -10.12 12.90 16.77
CA ILE A 214 -10.90 14.13 16.74
C ILE A 214 -10.35 15.07 15.68
N SER A 215 -10.81 16.33 15.63
CA SER A 215 -10.32 17.35 14.69
C SER A 215 -8.81 17.51 14.73
N ASP A 216 -8.22 17.94 13.62
CA ASP A 216 -6.77 18.15 13.43
C ASP A 216 -5.92 16.88 13.66
N GLU A 217 -6.45 15.70 13.37
CA GLU A 217 -5.75 14.40 13.53
C GLU A 217 -5.23 14.15 14.95
N LYS A 218 -5.84 14.83 15.96
CA LYS A 218 -5.51 14.64 17.37
C LYS A 218 -6.34 13.51 17.97
N TYR A 219 -5.91 13.04 19.14
CA TYR A 219 -6.53 11.91 19.81
C TYR A 219 -7.03 12.32 21.21
N GLN A 220 -8.25 11.89 21.52
CA GLN A 220 -8.86 12.01 22.81
C GLN A 220 -8.85 10.67 23.52
N ILE A 221 -8.50 10.67 24.79
CA ILE A 221 -8.62 9.51 25.67
C ILE A 221 -9.97 9.57 26.39
N LEU A 222 -10.72 8.48 26.31
CA LEU A 222 -12.00 8.32 26.99
C LEU A 222 -11.88 7.19 28.03
N PHE A 223 -12.55 7.35 29.15
CA PHE A 223 -12.59 6.38 30.23
C PHE A 223 -14.00 5.86 30.44
N GLY A 224 -14.14 4.80 31.23
CA GLY A 224 -15.45 4.32 31.68
C GLY A 224 -16.21 5.32 32.55
N ASP A 225 -17.48 5.02 32.82
CA ASP A 225 -18.43 5.84 33.57
C ASP A 225 -18.81 5.23 34.94
N ASN A 226 -18.06 4.20 35.40
CA ASN A 226 -18.37 3.36 36.58
C ASN A 226 -19.60 2.45 36.39
N ILE A 227 -20.10 2.32 35.14
CA ILE A 227 -21.05 1.30 34.72
C ILE A 227 -20.35 0.33 33.78
N LEU A 228 -19.76 0.87 32.73
CA LEU A 228 -18.90 0.17 31.77
C LEU A 228 -17.47 0.72 31.88
N GLY A 229 -16.68 0.09 32.77
CA GLY A 229 -15.32 0.50 33.06
C GLY A 229 -15.20 1.60 34.14
N LYS A 230 -14.04 1.60 34.77
CA LYS A 230 -13.73 2.49 35.88
C LYS A 230 -13.42 3.91 35.41
N LYS A 231 -14.11 4.90 35.99
CA LYS A 231 -13.77 6.32 35.84
C LYS A 231 -12.56 6.66 36.73
N PRO A 232 -11.58 7.45 36.25
CA PRO A 232 -10.51 7.98 37.11
C PRO A 232 -11.03 8.78 38.29
N ALA A 233 -10.41 8.62 39.45
CA ALA A 233 -10.87 9.31 40.68
C ALA A 233 -10.62 10.82 40.61
N ASN A 234 -11.54 11.61 41.16
CA ASN A 234 -11.39 13.07 41.27
C ASN A 234 -10.08 13.46 41.97
N GLY A 235 -9.37 14.46 41.46
CA GLY A 235 -8.08 14.91 41.95
C GLY A 235 -6.88 14.02 41.60
N SER A 236 -7.09 12.86 40.95
CA SER A 236 -5.99 12.05 40.46
C SER A 236 -5.36 12.65 39.21
N LYS A 237 -4.07 12.31 38.95
CA LYS A 237 -3.38 12.71 37.74
C LYS A 237 -3.43 11.55 36.74
N ILE A 238 -3.92 11.81 35.54
CA ILE A 238 -3.83 10.87 34.43
C ILE A 238 -2.52 11.13 33.69
N GLU A 239 -1.65 10.16 33.65
CA GLU A 239 -0.40 10.20 32.89
C GLU A 239 -0.54 9.35 31.64
N VAL A 240 -0.39 9.97 30.48
CA VAL A 240 -0.43 9.31 29.18
C VAL A 240 0.95 9.40 28.56
N THR A 241 1.55 8.25 28.23
CA THR A 241 2.78 8.18 27.45
C THR A 241 2.48 7.61 26.08
N TYR A 242 3.11 8.16 25.05
CA TYR A 242 2.91 7.78 23.65
C TYR A 242 4.12 8.13 22.81
N ILE A 243 4.28 7.48 21.64
CA ILE A 243 5.34 7.80 20.68
C ILE A 243 4.76 8.71 19.60
N GLU A 244 5.43 9.85 19.39
CA GLU A 244 5.25 10.70 18.23
C GLU A 244 6.23 10.25 17.13
N THR A 245 5.71 9.89 15.94
CA THR A 245 6.43 9.22 14.88
C THR A 245 6.40 9.99 13.57
N THR A 246 7.39 9.77 12.72
CA THR A 246 7.41 10.27 11.33
C THR A 246 6.71 9.33 10.34
N GLY A 247 6.26 8.15 10.80
CA GLY A 247 5.56 7.16 9.99
C GLY A 247 6.50 6.27 9.18
N ASP A 248 6.34 6.26 7.87
CA ASP A 248 7.09 5.40 6.94
C ASP A 248 8.51 5.87 6.64
N ALA A 249 8.86 7.11 6.96
CA ALA A 249 10.13 7.75 6.60
C ALA A 249 11.37 7.01 7.13
N ALA A 250 11.26 6.32 8.27
CA ALA A 250 12.34 5.56 8.89
C ALA A 250 12.39 4.08 8.44
N ASN A 251 11.51 3.65 7.55
CA ASN A 251 11.56 2.30 7.02
C ASN A 251 12.89 2.05 6.30
N GLY A 252 13.47 0.86 6.52
CA GLY A 252 14.78 0.49 5.98
C GLY A 252 15.97 0.83 6.88
N ALA A 253 15.79 1.54 8.01
CA ALA A 253 16.88 1.79 8.94
C ALA A 253 17.43 0.47 9.47
N SER A 254 18.73 0.23 9.27
CA SER A 254 19.39 -1.03 9.61
C SER A 254 20.64 -0.87 10.47
N ASN A 255 21.21 0.35 10.52
CA ASN A 255 22.40 0.66 11.31
C ASN A 255 22.01 1.48 12.52
N PHE A 256 22.15 0.88 13.72
CA PHE A 256 21.74 1.51 14.96
C PHE A 256 22.93 1.79 15.87
N THR A 257 22.96 2.98 16.44
CA THR A 257 23.90 3.38 17.48
C THR A 257 23.17 3.50 18.81
N PHE A 258 23.65 2.82 19.84
CA PHE A 258 23.05 2.88 21.17
C PHE A 258 23.12 4.32 21.73
N SER A 259 21.99 4.84 22.14
CA SER A 259 21.83 6.16 22.78
C SER A 259 20.93 6.12 24.01
N GLY A 260 20.63 4.91 24.51
CA GLY A 260 19.70 4.67 25.57
C GLY A 260 20.30 4.84 26.96
N GLN A 261 19.43 4.75 27.99
CA GLN A 261 19.81 4.78 29.40
C GLN A 261 19.70 3.39 30.00
N LEU A 262 20.85 2.85 30.46
CA LEU A 262 20.90 1.62 31.24
C LEU A 262 21.14 1.93 32.71
N VAL A 263 20.35 1.33 33.58
CA VAL A 263 20.44 1.51 35.03
C VAL A 263 20.72 0.17 35.70
N ALA A 264 21.89 0.04 36.32
CA ALA A 264 22.28 -1.15 37.08
C ALA A 264 21.86 -1.01 38.54
N ARG A 265 21.15 -2.01 39.08
CA ARG A 265 20.69 -2.06 40.47
C ARG A 265 21.61 -2.92 41.33
N ARG A 266 22.33 -2.26 42.27
CA ARG A 266 23.24 -2.93 43.19
C ARG A 266 23.05 -2.44 44.62
N GLY A 267 22.73 -3.36 45.54
CA GLY A 267 22.55 -3.01 46.98
C GLY A 267 21.45 -1.97 47.23
N GLY A 268 20.36 -1.98 46.44
CA GLY A 268 19.25 -1.02 46.58
C GLY A 268 19.51 0.37 45.96
N LYS A 269 20.69 0.58 45.35
CA LYS A 269 21.04 1.85 44.67
C LYS A 269 21.10 1.65 43.18
N ASP A 270 20.54 2.60 42.45
CA ASP A 270 20.54 2.66 40.99
C ASP A 270 21.79 3.45 40.52
N ARG A 271 22.50 2.91 39.53
CA ARG A 271 23.66 3.54 38.89
C ARG A 271 23.55 3.47 37.38
N ASN A 272 23.79 4.57 36.71
CA ASN A 272 23.83 4.60 35.24
C ASN A 272 25.04 3.83 34.71
N VAL A 273 24.82 3.01 33.68
CA VAL A 273 25.84 2.26 32.95
C VAL A 273 26.16 3.04 31.68
N THR A 274 27.38 3.56 31.57
CA THR A 274 27.83 4.40 30.45
C THR A 274 29.00 3.80 29.67
N ARG A 275 29.52 2.65 30.10
CA ARG A 275 30.68 1.98 29.50
C ARG A 275 30.42 0.50 29.34
N ASP A 276 31.24 -0.14 28.52
CA ASP A 276 31.20 -1.59 28.27
C ASP A 276 29.85 -2.06 27.66
N ILE A 277 29.25 -1.22 26.81
CA ILE A 277 28.07 -1.53 26.01
C ILE A 277 28.56 -1.92 24.60
N SER A 278 28.13 -3.09 24.10
CA SER A 278 28.49 -3.53 22.75
C SER A 278 27.82 -2.66 21.67
N ALA A 279 28.33 -2.75 20.46
CA ALA A 279 27.61 -2.23 19.29
C ALA A 279 26.22 -2.92 19.19
N VAL A 280 25.25 -2.20 18.70
CA VAL A 280 23.89 -2.72 18.46
C VAL A 280 23.94 -3.60 17.21
N THR A 281 23.49 -4.85 17.35
CA THR A 281 23.32 -5.78 16.23
C THR A 281 21.87 -5.75 15.79
N THR A 282 21.63 -5.46 14.52
CA THR A 282 20.31 -5.46 13.91
C THR A 282 19.90 -6.88 13.56
N LEU A 283 18.80 -7.34 14.10
CA LEU A 283 18.17 -8.60 13.73
C LEU A 283 17.16 -8.42 12.60
N GLN A 284 16.44 -7.28 12.61
CA GLN A 284 15.46 -6.90 11.61
C GLN A 284 15.56 -5.39 11.42
N ALA A 285 15.71 -4.97 10.17
CA ALA A 285 15.68 -3.56 9.80
C ALA A 285 14.31 -2.95 10.14
N ALA A 286 14.27 -1.63 10.28
CA ALA A 286 13.02 -0.94 10.58
C ALA A 286 12.03 -1.10 9.43
N GLU A 287 10.82 -1.54 9.76
CA GLU A 287 9.72 -1.76 8.81
C GLU A 287 8.37 -1.48 9.46
N GLN A 288 7.29 -1.56 8.68
CA GLN A 288 5.91 -1.38 9.12
C GLN A 288 5.54 0.04 9.58
N GLY A 289 6.43 1.02 9.43
CA GLY A 289 6.05 2.42 9.55
C GLY A 289 5.09 2.81 8.43
N ASP A 290 4.03 3.56 8.76
CA ASP A 290 3.03 3.97 7.78
C ASP A 290 2.39 5.30 8.21
N ASP A 291 1.88 6.04 7.23
CA ASP A 291 1.16 7.27 7.48
C ASP A 291 -0.26 7.00 7.99
N ILE A 292 -0.90 8.06 8.48
CA ILE A 292 -2.30 8.01 8.90
C ILE A 292 -3.17 7.55 7.73
N GLU A 293 -4.17 6.74 8.01
CA GLU A 293 -5.05 6.20 6.98
C GLU A 293 -5.74 7.33 6.20
N SER A 294 -5.64 7.29 4.87
CA SER A 294 -6.21 8.31 4.00
C SER A 294 -7.75 8.27 4.00
N ILE A 295 -8.37 9.42 3.72
CA ILE A 295 -9.84 9.53 3.60
C ILE A 295 -10.38 8.53 2.58
N ASP A 296 -9.71 8.37 1.43
CA ASP A 296 -10.14 7.46 0.36
C ASP A 296 -10.04 5.99 0.81
N THR A 297 -9.01 5.65 1.57
CA THR A 297 -8.86 4.31 2.16
C THR A 297 -9.97 4.02 3.17
N ILE A 298 -10.28 4.98 4.06
CA ILE A 298 -11.37 4.84 5.05
C ILE A 298 -12.70 4.63 4.33
N LYS A 299 -13.03 5.45 3.32
CA LYS A 299 -14.25 5.32 2.51
C LYS A 299 -14.34 3.98 1.80
N TYR A 300 -13.20 3.45 1.36
CA TYR A 300 -13.15 2.15 0.69
C TYR A 300 -13.28 0.98 1.67
N LEU A 301 -12.55 1.00 2.78
CA LEU A 301 -12.47 -0.14 3.72
C LEU A 301 -13.63 -0.19 4.70
N ALA A 302 -14.07 0.95 5.27
CA ALA A 302 -15.06 0.94 6.35
C ALA A 302 -16.39 0.24 5.99
N PRO A 303 -17.02 0.49 4.83
CA PRO A 303 -18.24 -0.25 4.44
C PRO A 303 -17.99 -1.73 4.19
N ARG A 304 -16.81 -2.11 3.67
CA ARG A 304 -16.46 -3.50 3.35
C ARG A 304 -16.18 -4.32 4.61
N VAL A 305 -15.42 -3.77 5.55
CA VAL A 305 -15.17 -4.40 6.84
C VAL A 305 -16.48 -4.55 7.63
N TYR A 306 -17.35 -3.54 7.58
CA TYR A 306 -18.68 -3.65 8.16
C TYR A 306 -19.51 -4.76 7.49
N ALA A 307 -19.53 -4.83 6.17
CA ALA A 307 -20.25 -5.86 5.42
C ALA A 307 -19.73 -7.28 5.71
N SER A 308 -18.43 -7.46 5.91
CA SER A 308 -17.82 -8.74 6.31
C SER A 308 -18.16 -9.15 7.76
N GLN A 309 -18.69 -8.22 8.56
CA GLN A 309 -18.96 -8.44 9.99
C GLN A 309 -17.74 -8.99 10.75
N TYR A 310 -16.55 -8.55 10.37
CA TYR A 310 -15.26 -9.02 10.91
C TYR A 310 -15.06 -10.55 10.76
N ARG A 311 -15.55 -11.13 9.64
CA ARG A 311 -15.38 -12.56 9.31
C ARG A 311 -14.86 -12.69 7.88
N ALA A 312 -13.88 -13.55 7.69
CA ALA A 312 -13.36 -13.91 6.37
C ALA A 312 -14.08 -15.18 5.87
N VAL A 313 -15.13 -15.01 5.07
CA VAL A 313 -15.95 -16.08 4.50
C VAL A 313 -15.72 -16.19 3.00
N THR A 314 -15.79 -15.07 2.29
CA THR A 314 -15.61 -14.97 0.84
C THR A 314 -14.22 -14.45 0.51
N ALA A 315 -13.75 -14.69 -0.72
CA ALA A 315 -12.48 -14.13 -1.21
C ALA A 315 -12.41 -12.60 -1.02
N ASN A 316 -13.53 -11.89 -1.25
CA ASN A 316 -13.61 -10.44 -1.06
C ASN A 316 -13.45 -10.00 0.40
N ASP A 317 -13.85 -10.82 1.37
CA ASP A 317 -13.63 -10.51 2.79
C ASP A 317 -12.14 -10.52 3.11
N TYR A 318 -11.38 -11.50 2.57
CA TYR A 318 -9.91 -11.55 2.73
C TYR A 318 -9.25 -10.32 2.12
N THR A 319 -9.68 -9.88 0.92
CA THR A 319 -9.11 -8.69 0.27
C THR A 319 -9.35 -7.40 1.07
N SER A 320 -10.39 -7.36 1.88
CA SER A 320 -10.75 -6.21 2.73
C SER A 320 -10.09 -6.27 4.11
N LEU A 321 -10.05 -7.47 4.73
CA LEU A 321 -9.51 -7.65 6.07
C LEU A 321 -7.97 -7.61 6.11
N ILE A 322 -7.29 -8.10 5.09
CA ILE A 322 -5.82 -8.12 5.08
C ILE A 322 -5.22 -6.72 5.16
N PRO A 323 -5.61 -5.71 4.34
CA PRO A 323 -5.11 -4.35 4.49
C PRO A 323 -5.45 -3.71 5.85
N PHE A 324 -6.58 -4.06 6.43
CA PHE A 324 -6.97 -3.63 7.77
C PHE A 324 -6.04 -4.20 8.85
N LEU A 325 -5.66 -5.49 8.75
CA LEU A 325 -4.82 -6.19 9.73
C LEU A 325 -3.32 -5.94 9.54
N TYR A 326 -2.88 -5.74 8.29
CA TYR A 326 -1.49 -5.54 7.90
C TYR A 326 -1.38 -4.39 6.89
N PRO A 327 -1.10 -3.17 7.38
CA PRO A 327 -1.18 -1.94 6.58
C PRO A 327 -0.15 -1.80 5.46
N ASN A 328 1.01 -2.52 5.57
CA ASN A 328 2.07 -2.50 4.55
C ASN A 328 1.69 -3.33 3.31
N VAL A 329 0.44 -3.18 2.88
CA VAL A 329 -0.12 -3.84 1.71
C VAL A 329 -0.54 -2.79 0.69
N GLU A 330 -0.05 -2.90 -0.53
CA GLU A 330 -0.47 -2.08 -1.66
C GLU A 330 -1.73 -2.66 -2.31
N SER A 331 -1.73 -3.97 -2.54
CA SER A 331 -2.85 -4.67 -3.15
C SER A 331 -2.92 -6.13 -2.68
N VAL A 332 -4.12 -6.69 -2.64
CA VAL A 332 -4.39 -8.10 -2.27
C VAL A 332 -5.25 -8.73 -3.34
N SER A 333 -4.89 -9.95 -3.72
CA SER A 333 -5.76 -10.85 -4.47
C SER A 333 -6.05 -12.09 -3.62
N ALA A 334 -7.30 -12.50 -3.57
CA ALA A 334 -7.71 -13.75 -2.93
C ALA A 334 -8.72 -14.46 -3.83
N TYR A 335 -8.63 -15.80 -3.89
CA TYR A 335 -9.58 -16.65 -4.61
C TYR A 335 -9.71 -18.00 -3.91
N GLY A 336 -10.84 -18.65 -4.11
CA GLY A 336 -11.09 -19.97 -3.55
C GLY A 336 -10.36 -21.07 -4.30
N GLY A 337 -9.99 -22.14 -3.62
CA GLY A 337 -9.36 -23.29 -4.26
C GLY A 337 -10.29 -24.05 -5.21
N GLU A 338 -11.58 -23.79 -5.17
CA GLU A 338 -12.56 -24.31 -6.14
C GLU A 338 -12.40 -23.71 -7.54
N GLU A 339 -11.72 -22.55 -7.67
CA GLU A 339 -11.45 -21.90 -8.96
C GLU A 339 -10.25 -22.51 -9.69
N LEU A 340 -9.49 -23.38 -9.02
CA LEU A 340 -8.31 -24.05 -9.63
C LEU A 340 -8.71 -25.27 -10.48
N ASP A 341 -7.85 -25.63 -11.41
CA ASP A 341 -7.94 -26.86 -12.18
C ASP A 341 -6.67 -27.72 -11.98
N PRO A 342 -6.71 -28.83 -11.22
CA PRO A 342 -7.85 -29.41 -10.49
C PRO A 342 -8.24 -28.60 -9.23
N PRO A 343 -9.54 -28.61 -8.83
CA PRO A 343 -10.01 -27.88 -7.64
C PRO A 343 -9.41 -28.36 -6.32
N GLU A 344 -9.01 -27.41 -5.46
CA GLU A 344 -8.50 -27.66 -4.11
C GLU A 344 -9.47 -27.09 -3.05
N TYR A 345 -10.46 -27.89 -2.65
CA TYR A 345 -11.48 -27.45 -1.69
C TYR A 345 -10.94 -27.20 -0.28
N GLY A 346 -11.56 -26.25 0.44
CA GLY A 346 -11.18 -25.91 1.83
C GLY A 346 -9.93 -25.05 1.94
N LYS A 347 -9.47 -24.48 0.83
CA LYS A 347 -8.35 -23.53 0.77
C LYS A 347 -8.78 -22.21 0.17
N VAL A 348 -8.15 -21.15 0.65
CA VAL A 348 -8.17 -19.81 0.03
C VAL A 348 -6.75 -19.42 -0.29
N PHE A 349 -6.49 -19.11 -1.54
CA PHE A 349 -5.19 -18.66 -2.03
C PHE A 349 -5.14 -17.14 -1.95
N ILE A 350 -4.04 -16.62 -1.38
CA ILE A 350 -3.87 -15.20 -1.10
C ILE A 350 -2.53 -14.77 -1.67
N THR A 351 -2.56 -13.74 -2.51
CA THR A 351 -1.37 -13.09 -3.05
C THR A 351 -1.37 -11.63 -2.61
N ILE A 352 -0.25 -11.15 -2.07
CA ILE A 352 -0.13 -9.80 -1.51
C ILE A 352 1.03 -9.07 -2.19
N LYS A 353 0.77 -7.87 -2.71
CA LYS A 353 1.80 -6.89 -3.09
C LYS A 353 2.07 -6.01 -1.88
N PRO A 354 3.29 -6.04 -1.29
CA PRO A 354 3.65 -5.11 -0.25
C PRO A 354 3.91 -3.69 -0.84
N LYS A 355 3.67 -2.64 -0.04
CA LYS A 355 4.02 -1.24 -0.40
C LYS A 355 5.53 -1.07 -0.59
N ASN A 356 6.32 -1.74 0.24
CA ASN A 356 7.77 -1.69 0.20
C ASN A 356 8.32 -3.08 -0.14
N GLY A 357 9.10 -3.16 -1.22
CA GLY A 357 9.70 -4.40 -1.70
C GLY A 357 8.85 -5.15 -2.72
N ASP A 358 9.44 -6.19 -3.29
CA ASP A 358 8.82 -6.96 -4.38
C ASP A 358 8.05 -8.18 -3.86
N PHE A 359 8.45 -8.73 -2.73
CA PHE A 359 7.86 -9.94 -2.16
C PHE A 359 7.62 -9.78 -0.67
N LEU A 360 6.60 -10.49 -0.19
CA LEU A 360 6.31 -10.57 1.24
C LEU A 360 7.23 -11.60 1.91
N SER A 361 7.91 -11.20 2.98
CA SER A 361 8.76 -12.13 3.73
C SER A 361 7.93 -13.23 4.42
N ASP A 362 8.52 -14.40 4.67
CA ASP A 362 7.82 -15.50 5.35
C ASP A 362 7.40 -15.12 6.78
N VAL A 363 8.16 -14.26 7.44
CA VAL A 363 7.80 -13.70 8.75
C VAL A 363 6.52 -12.87 8.65
N ALA A 364 6.42 -12.00 7.64
CA ALA A 364 5.23 -11.21 7.40
C ALA A 364 4.02 -12.08 7.03
N LYS A 365 4.19 -13.10 6.16
CA LYS A 365 3.14 -14.08 5.83
C LYS A 365 2.61 -14.78 7.10
N ASN A 366 3.51 -15.23 7.99
CA ASN A 366 3.13 -15.87 9.25
C ASN A 366 2.42 -14.89 10.20
N THR A 367 2.85 -13.65 10.25
CA THR A 367 2.21 -12.59 11.07
C THR A 367 0.78 -12.34 10.59
N ILE A 368 0.57 -12.19 9.27
CA ILE A 368 -0.75 -12.01 8.68
C ILE A 368 -1.62 -13.24 8.95
N LYS A 369 -1.09 -14.45 8.75
CA LYS A 369 -1.80 -15.70 9.01
C LYS A 369 -2.25 -15.83 10.47
N SER A 370 -1.39 -15.43 11.41
CA SER A 370 -1.72 -15.43 12.85
C SER A 370 -2.86 -14.46 13.18
N LYS A 371 -2.82 -13.24 12.62
CA LYS A 371 -3.86 -12.24 12.82
C LYS A 371 -5.19 -12.63 12.15
N LEU A 372 -5.13 -13.19 10.93
CA LEU A 372 -6.32 -13.67 10.21
C LEU A 372 -7.04 -14.81 10.94
N LYS A 373 -6.33 -15.59 11.76
CA LYS A 373 -6.91 -16.73 12.46
C LYS A 373 -8.12 -16.37 13.34
N GLU A 374 -8.16 -15.15 13.86
CA GLU A 374 -9.27 -14.66 14.69
C GLU A 374 -10.54 -14.35 13.87
N TYR A 375 -10.38 -14.17 12.55
CA TYR A 375 -11.44 -13.75 11.64
C TYR A 375 -11.90 -14.89 10.71
N THR A 376 -11.16 -15.99 10.64
CA THR A 376 -11.42 -17.07 9.69
C THR A 376 -12.36 -18.12 10.23
N ILE A 377 -13.11 -18.75 9.32
CA ILE A 377 -14.03 -19.84 9.64
C ILE A 377 -13.23 -21.14 9.82
N ALA A 378 -13.68 -21.98 10.75
CA ALA A 378 -13.11 -23.30 10.95
C ALA A 378 -13.22 -24.15 9.66
N GLY A 379 -12.13 -24.82 9.29
CA GLY A 379 -12.06 -25.69 8.12
C GLY A 379 -11.51 -25.03 6.85
N ILE A 380 -11.34 -23.72 6.80
CA ILE A 380 -10.69 -23.00 5.67
C ILE A 380 -9.24 -22.73 6.00
N ARG A 381 -8.33 -23.16 5.11
CA ARG A 381 -6.88 -22.92 5.22
C ARG A 381 -6.46 -21.82 4.27
N GLN A 382 -5.66 -20.88 4.78
CA GLN A 382 -5.06 -19.81 3.99
C GLN A 382 -3.71 -20.29 3.46
N GLU A 383 -3.54 -20.24 2.15
CA GLU A 383 -2.29 -20.48 1.42
C GLU A 383 -1.80 -19.17 0.80
N PHE A 384 -0.58 -18.76 1.15
CA PHE A 384 0.02 -17.55 0.58
C PHE A 384 0.85 -17.92 -0.63
N LEU A 385 0.49 -17.34 -1.79
CA LEU A 385 1.23 -17.51 -3.03
C LEU A 385 2.17 -16.32 -3.24
N ASP A 386 3.30 -16.61 -3.87
CA ASP A 386 4.21 -15.56 -4.30
C ASP A 386 3.65 -14.80 -5.49
N LEU A 387 3.92 -13.50 -5.49
CA LEU A 387 3.48 -12.58 -6.53
C LEU A 387 4.19 -12.90 -7.85
N LYS A 388 3.42 -12.95 -8.95
CA LYS A 388 3.95 -13.10 -10.30
C LYS A 388 3.89 -11.77 -11.03
N TYR A 389 5.05 -11.22 -11.41
CA TYR A 389 5.13 -9.96 -12.13
C TYR A 389 5.00 -10.16 -13.64
N LEU A 390 4.16 -9.34 -14.26
CA LEU A 390 4.11 -9.12 -15.70
C LEU A 390 4.67 -7.73 -15.99
N TYR A 391 5.92 -7.70 -16.45
CA TYR A 391 6.54 -6.44 -16.86
C TYR A 391 6.03 -6.06 -18.25
N VAL A 392 5.73 -4.78 -18.42
CA VAL A 392 5.39 -4.20 -19.71
C VAL A 392 6.44 -3.18 -20.05
N GLU A 393 7.20 -3.45 -21.08
CA GLU A 393 8.18 -2.53 -21.64
C GLU A 393 7.52 -1.71 -22.74
N TYR A 394 7.96 -0.47 -22.88
CA TYR A 394 7.50 0.40 -23.96
C TYR A 394 8.67 0.95 -24.78
N ASP A 395 8.44 1.13 -26.05
CA ASP A 395 9.31 1.86 -26.97
C ASP A 395 8.46 2.93 -27.66
N SER A 396 8.72 4.20 -27.29
CA SER A 396 7.88 5.32 -27.69
C SER A 396 8.67 6.35 -28.50
N THR A 397 8.23 6.60 -29.73
CA THR A 397 8.74 7.67 -30.59
C THR A 397 7.73 8.83 -30.58
N VAL A 398 8.16 9.98 -30.10
CA VAL A 398 7.33 11.17 -29.98
C VAL A 398 7.79 12.23 -30.99
N SER A 399 6.90 12.63 -31.90
CA SER A 399 7.15 13.69 -32.88
C SER A 399 6.58 15.01 -32.37
N TYR A 400 7.33 16.09 -32.54
CA TYR A 400 6.95 17.42 -32.06
C TYR A 400 7.20 18.52 -33.09
N ASP A 401 6.53 19.65 -32.93
CA ASP A 401 6.72 20.87 -33.74
C ASP A 401 7.85 21.73 -33.14
N PRO A 402 9.01 21.86 -33.84
CA PRO A 402 10.12 22.67 -33.34
C PRO A 402 9.81 24.14 -33.15
N GLY A 403 8.73 24.65 -33.80
CA GLY A 403 8.26 26.04 -33.63
C GLY A 403 7.56 26.31 -32.32
N LYS A 404 7.05 25.23 -31.65
CA LYS A 404 6.35 25.31 -30.37
C LYS A 404 7.20 24.85 -29.20
N VAL A 405 8.10 23.90 -29.42
CA VAL A 405 8.96 23.32 -28.38
C VAL A 405 10.35 23.94 -28.47
N THR A 406 10.70 24.74 -27.49
CA THR A 406 12.01 25.41 -27.43
C THR A 406 13.09 24.58 -26.74
N ASN A 407 12.71 23.64 -25.86
CA ASN A 407 13.64 22.79 -25.11
C ASN A 407 13.20 21.31 -25.20
N THR A 408 13.90 20.57 -26.03
CA THR A 408 13.66 19.13 -26.27
C THR A 408 13.90 18.30 -25.02
N GLN A 409 14.96 18.62 -24.23
CA GLN A 409 15.28 17.86 -23.02
C GLN A 409 14.22 18.04 -21.94
N ASP A 410 13.62 19.22 -21.83
CA ASP A 410 12.50 19.45 -20.92
C ASP A 410 11.26 18.67 -21.36
N LEU A 411 10.94 18.66 -22.66
CA LEU A 411 9.85 17.84 -23.21
C LEU A 411 10.06 16.36 -22.90
N PHE A 412 11.27 15.83 -23.13
CA PHE A 412 11.61 14.44 -22.82
C PHE A 412 11.37 14.13 -21.33
N THR A 413 11.83 15.00 -20.43
CA THR A 413 11.65 14.83 -18.98
C THR A 413 10.16 14.84 -18.60
N ARG A 414 9.36 15.72 -19.18
CA ARG A 414 7.90 15.78 -18.91
C ARG A 414 7.17 14.54 -19.42
N VAL A 415 7.51 14.04 -20.62
CA VAL A 415 6.96 12.79 -21.17
C VAL A 415 7.31 11.60 -20.27
N THR A 416 8.58 11.47 -19.88
CA THR A 416 9.02 10.41 -18.98
C THR A 416 8.27 10.47 -17.63
N ASN A 417 8.15 11.67 -17.06
CA ASN A 417 7.40 11.85 -15.81
C ASN A 417 5.91 11.51 -15.95
N ALA A 418 5.29 11.79 -17.09
CA ALA A 418 3.90 11.42 -17.35
C ALA A 418 3.73 9.89 -17.37
N ILE A 419 4.66 9.16 -18.00
CA ILE A 419 4.66 7.70 -18.03
C ILE A 419 4.90 7.12 -16.63
N VAL A 420 5.87 7.68 -15.86
CA VAL A 420 6.12 7.30 -14.46
C VAL A 420 4.90 7.55 -13.58
N ASN A 421 4.19 8.65 -13.77
CA ASN A 421 2.96 8.91 -13.03
C ASN A 421 1.84 7.92 -13.40
N TYR A 422 1.74 7.54 -14.67
CA TYR A 422 0.79 6.52 -15.09
C TYR A 422 1.13 5.14 -14.51
N SER A 423 2.42 4.77 -14.45
CA SER A 423 2.86 3.50 -13.86
C SER A 423 2.44 3.35 -12.38
N LYS A 424 2.29 4.48 -11.66
CA LYS A 424 1.86 4.53 -10.26
C LYS A 424 0.34 4.67 -10.08
N SER A 425 -0.42 4.72 -11.18
CA SER A 425 -1.88 4.88 -11.09
C SER A 425 -2.57 3.59 -10.63
N THR A 426 -3.74 3.73 -10.01
CA THR A 426 -4.58 2.59 -9.58
C THR A 426 -5.07 1.73 -10.75
N ASP A 427 -5.04 2.23 -11.98
CA ASP A 427 -5.37 1.43 -13.18
C ASP A 427 -4.40 0.28 -13.37
N ILE A 428 -3.11 0.47 -13.02
CA ILE A 428 -2.03 -0.53 -13.19
C ILE A 428 -1.68 -1.17 -11.84
N ASN A 429 -1.48 -0.36 -10.80
CA ASN A 429 -1.01 -0.79 -9.48
C ASN A 429 -2.10 -1.47 -8.64
N SER A 430 -2.72 -2.51 -9.17
CA SER A 430 -3.70 -3.33 -8.47
C SER A 430 -3.76 -4.73 -9.09
N PHE A 431 -4.15 -5.73 -8.31
CA PHE A 431 -4.58 -6.99 -8.90
C PHE A 431 -5.83 -6.77 -9.74
N GLY A 432 -5.90 -7.43 -10.91
CA GLY A 432 -6.91 -7.13 -11.91
C GLY A 432 -6.69 -5.77 -12.61
N GLY A 433 -5.53 -5.15 -12.41
CA GLY A 433 -5.15 -3.92 -13.08
C GLY A 433 -5.13 -4.06 -14.61
N ARG A 434 -5.35 -2.96 -15.30
CA ARG A 434 -5.36 -2.94 -16.76
C ARG A 434 -4.56 -1.76 -17.28
N LEU A 435 -3.55 -2.07 -18.08
CA LEU A 435 -2.88 -1.08 -18.89
C LEU A 435 -3.77 -0.76 -20.10
N LYS A 436 -4.32 0.46 -20.14
CA LYS A 436 -5.16 0.96 -21.24
C LYS A 436 -4.27 1.73 -22.21
N TYR A 437 -4.01 1.14 -23.37
CA TYR A 437 -3.11 1.72 -24.37
C TYR A 437 -3.53 3.12 -24.81
N SER A 438 -4.81 3.32 -25.09
CA SER A 438 -5.35 4.63 -25.51
C SER A 438 -5.19 5.70 -24.42
N LYS A 439 -5.18 5.30 -23.13
CA LYS A 439 -4.94 6.24 -22.01
C LYS A 439 -3.47 6.62 -21.93
N LEU A 440 -2.57 5.65 -22.13
CA LEU A 440 -1.12 5.90 -22.19
C LEU A 440 -0.78 6.89 -23.31
N LEU A 441 -1.26 6.64 -24.55
CA LEU A 441 -1.03 7.53 -25.68
C LEU A 441 -1.55 8.94 -25.41
N ARG A 442 -2.79 9.06 -24.91
CA ARG A 442 -3.39 10.36 -24.59
C ARG A 442 -2.62 11.10 -23.49
N MET A 443 -2.05 10.39 -22.53
CA MET A 443 -1.23 11.04 -21.50
C MET A 443 0.05 11.60 -22.07
N ILE A 444 0.68 10.92 -23.01
CA ILE A 444 1.87 11.40 -23.74
C ILE A 444 1.49 12.64 -24.58
N ASP A 445 0.44 12.55 -25.38
CA ASP A 445 -0.02 13.65 -26.23
C ASP A 445 -0.38 14.92 -25.46
N ASN A 446 -0.94 14.77 -24.27
CA ASN A 446 -1.36 15.91 -23.43
C ASN A 446 -0.21 16.56 -22.64
N VAL A 447 1.03 16.06 -22.73
CA VAL A 447 2.18 16.66 -22.04
C VAL A 447 2.49 18.06 -22.57
N ASP A 448 2.38 18.24 -23.90
CA ASP A 448 2.65 19.51 -24.55
C ASP A 448 1.83 19.65 -25.84
N THR A 449 1.31 20.86 -26.10
CA THR A 449 0.57 21.17 -27.34
C THR A 449 1.45 21.16 -28.59
N GLY A 450 2.75 21.11 -28.44
CA GLY A 450 3.73 20.95 -29.52
C GLY A 450 3.91 19.51 -29.98
N ILE A 451 3.42 18.50 -29.25
CA ILE A 451 3.46 17.10 -29.67
C ILE A 451 2.49 16.92 -30.83
N THR A 452 2.98 16.37 -31.94
CA THR A 452 2.19 16.16 -33.18
C THR A 452 1.72 14.73 -33.34
N SER A 453 2.50 13.76 -32.88
CA SER A 453 2.12 12.34 -32.83
C SER A 453 3.00 11.57 -31.88
N ASN A 454 2.52 10.41 -31.40
CA ASN A 454 3.36 9.42 -30.75
C ASN A 454 3.08 8.02 -31.32
N ILE A 455 4.13 7.21 -31.44
CA ILE A 455 4.06 5.80 -31.80
C ILE A 455 4.70 5.04 -30.66
N THR A 456 3.92 4.21 -29.98
CA THR A 456 4.37 3.46 -28.80
C THR A 456 4.13 1.98 -29.02
N ASN A 457 5.18 1.19 -28.99
CA ASN A 457 5.12 -0.27 -29.03
C ASN A 457 5.25 -0.83 -27.62
N LEU A 458 4.50 -1.90 -27.33
CA LEU A 458 4.53 -2.58 -26.04
C LEU A 458 5.05 -4.01 -26.20
N VAL A 459 5.87 -4.43 -25.23
CA VAL A 459 6.35 -5.80 -25.09
C VAL A 459 6.03 -6.28 -23.68
N MET A 460 5.38 -7.43 -23.59
CA MET A 460 5.17 -8.12 -22.32
C MET A 460 6.40 -8.95 -21.97
N ARG A 461 6.91 -8.84 -20.76
CA ARG A 461 8.09 -9.56 -20.29
C ARG A 461 7.80 -10.32 -18.99
N ARG A 462 8.25 -11.58 -18.96
CA ARG A 462 8.31 -12.38 -17.73
C ARG A 462 9.75 -12.75 -17.42
N ASN A 463 10.06 -12.80 -16.14
CA ASN A 463 11.37 -13.25 -15.66
C ASN A 463 11.26 -14.71 -15.24
N LEU A 464 11.98 -15.58 -15.92
CA LEU A 464 12.20 -16.96 -15.55
C LEU A 464 13.40 -17.02 -14.59
N VAL A 465 13.21 -17.57 -13.39
CA VAL A 465 14.28 -17.87 -12.45
C VAL A 465 14.64 -19.34 -12.59
N PRO A 466 15.75 -19.68 -13.29
CA PRO A 466 16.08 -21.06 -13.55
C PRO A 466 16.67 -21.76 -12.31
N ALA A 467 16.37 -23.05 -12.17
CA ALA A 467 17.11 -23.94 -11.28
C ALA A 467 18.40 -24.36 -11.99
N PHE A 468 19.50 -23.66 -11.70
CA PHE A 468 20.78 -23.92 -12.36
C PHE A 468 21.30 -25.33 -12.08
N ASP A 469 21.93 -25.93 -13.08
CA ASP A 469 22.51 -27.26 -13.08
C ASP A 469 21.52 -28.39 -12.70
N GLN A 470 20.22 -28.15 -12.91
CA GLN A 470 19.16 -29.11 -12.68
C GLN A 470 18.24 -29.21 -13.91
N LEU A 471 17.76 -30.43 -14.17
CA LEU A 471 16.76 -30.65 -15.21
C LEU A 471 15.39 -30.25 -14.67
N ALA A 472 14.80 -29.18 -15.20
CA ALA A 472 13.53 -28.65 -14.72
C ALA A 472 12.62 -28.23 -15.88
N ASN A 473 11.30 -28.33 -15.68
CA ASN A 473 10.29 -27.76 -16.58
C ASN A 473 9.96 -26.36 -16.11
N TYR A 474 9.54 -25.52 -17.04
CA TYR A 474 9.14 -24.17 -16.70
C TYR A 474 7.83 -23.81 -17.41
N GLU A 475 6.96 -23.13 -16.69
CA GLU A 475 5.70 -22.62 -17.18
C GLU A 475 5.63 -21.11 -16.95
N LEU A 476 5.32 -20.36 -18.01
CA LEU A 476 5.20 -18.92 -17.99
C LEU A 476 3.83 -18.53 -18.57
N CYS A 477 2.94 -18.08 -17.70
CA CYS A 477 1.65 -17.58 -18.10
C CYS A 477 1.67 -16.04 -18.10
N TYR A 478 1.30 -15.43 -19.24
CA TYR A 478 1.15 -13.98 -19.41
C TYR A 478 -0.33 -13.57 -19.34
N ALA A 479 -1.25 -14.54 -19.42
CA ALA A 479 -2.70 -14.36 -19.40
C ALA A 479 -3.26 -13.35 -20.43
N ASN A 480 -2.46 -12.97 -21.42
CA ASN A 480 -2.79 -12.09 -22.53
C ASN A 480 -2.38 -12.76 -23.83
N GLN A 481 -3.18 -12.60 -24.87
CA GLN A 481 -2.88 -13.20 -26.19
C GLN A 481 -1.58 -12.65 -26.75
N PHE A 482 -0.81 -13.52 -27.40
CA PHE A 482 0.40 -13.15 -28.11
C PHE A 482 0.10 -12.84 -29.56
N HIS A 483 0.78 -11.85 -30.10
CA HIS A 483 0.81 -11.64 -31.54
C HIS A 483 1.51 -12.84 -32.22
N VAL A 484 1.02 -13.25 -33.37
CA VAL A 484 1.60 -14.37 -34.11
C VAL A 484 2.30 -13.85 -35.33
N GLU A 485 3.63 -13.89 -35.32
CA GLU A 485 4.43 -13.67 -36.52
C GLU A 485 4.48 -14.97 -37.35
N VAL A 486 4.15 -14.88 -38.64
CA VAL A 486 4.04 -16.06 -39.52
C VAL A 486 5.35 -16.85 -39.61
N GLU A 487 6.47 -16.14 -39.53
CA GLU A 487 7.82 -16.72 -39.59
C GLU A 487 8.38 -17.08 -38.20
N GLY A 488 7.62 -16.86 -37.12
CA GLY A 488 8.06 -17.01 -35.73
C GLY A 488 8.87 -15.81 -35.28
N PHE A 489 9.64 -15.98 -34.19
CA PHE A 489 10.51 -14.96 -33.59
C PHE A 489 9.79 -13.83 -32.87
N ASN A 490 8.50 -13.97 -32.54
CA ASN A 490 7.82 -13.04 -31.67
C ASN A 490 8.31 -13.17 -30.21
N ILE A 491 8.52 -14.41 -29.76
CA ILE A 491 9.04 -14.69 -28.43
C ILE A 491 10.56 -14.62 -28.44
N ARG A 492 11.14 -13.81 -27.55
CA ARG A 492 12.60 -13.63 -27.48
C ARG A 492 13.06 -13.64 -26.05
N SER A 493 14.14 -14.40 -25.77
CA SER A 493 14.75 -14.41 -24.44
C SER A 493 16.06 -13.62 -24.40
N SER A 494 16.48 -13.25 -23.18
CA SER A 494 17.88 -12.92 -22.91
C SER A 494 18.74 -14.18 -23.04
N GLY A 495 20.05 -14.00 -23.20
CA GLY A 495 21.02 -15.09 -23.38
C GLY A 495 21.12 -16.00 -22.15
N PHE A 496 21.29 -17.29 -22.39
CA PHE A 496 21.54 -18.30 -21.35
C PHE A 496 22.43 -19.42 -21.88
N ARG A 497 22.86 -20.33 -21.01
CA ARG A 497 23.65 -21.50 -21.37
C ARG A 497 22.99 -22.77 -20.86
N VAL A 498 23.10 -23.83 -21.66
CA VAL A 498 22.58 -25.15 -21.33
C VAL A 498 23.76 -26.11 -21.16
N SER A 499 23.70 -26.98 -20.18
CA SER A 499 24.74 -27.96 -19.90
C SER A 499 24.94 -28.88 -21.10
N GLY A 500 26.20 -29.00 -21.57
CA GLY A 500 26.57 -29.83 -22.72
C GLY A 500 26.42 -29.17 -24.10
N ILE A 501 26.05 -27.87 -24.17
CA ILE A 501 25.94 -27.11 -25.41
C ILE A 501 26.83 -25.86 -25.30
N ASP A 502 27.72 -25.70 -26.27
CA ASP A 502 28.63 -24.56 -26.31
C ASP A 502 27.98 -23.31 -26.92
N GLY A 503 28.24 -22.17 -26.27
CA GLY A 503 27.82 -20.85 -26.72
C GLY A 503 26.67 -20.27 -25.93
N GLU A 504 26.31 -19.04 -26.28
CA GLU A 504 25.14 -18.36 -25.75
C GLU A 504 23.90 -18.74 -26.55
N LEU A 505 22.83 -19.08 -25.88
CA LEU A 505 21.59 -19.59 -26.44
C LEU A 505 20.45 -18.63 -26.16
N PHE A 506 19.42 -18.68 -27.00
CA PHE A 506 18.21 -17.86 -26.91
C PHE A 506 16.98 -18.72 -27.16
N LEU A 507 15.84 -18.36 -26.55
CA LEU A 507 14.53 -18.96 -26.83
C LEU A 507 13.82 -18.17 -27.92
N THR A 508 13.15 -18.89 -28.82
CA THR A 508 12.22 -18.30 -29.77
C THR A 508 11.06 -19.26 -30.06
N ASP A 509 9.98 -18.74 -30.64
CA ASP A 509 8.81 -19.52 -31.06
C ASP A 509 8.86 -19.88 -32.53
N VAL A 510 8.18 -20.98 -32.86
CA VAL A 510 7.90 -21.44 -34.20
C VAL A 510 6.42 -21.81 -34.26
N PRO A 511 5.57 -20.99 -34.94
CA PRO A 511 4.14 -21.25 -35.06
C PRO A 511 3.85 -22.54 -35.86
N ASP A 512 2.75 -23.21 -35.47
CA ASP A 512 2.28 -24.39 -36.23
C ASP A 512 1.77 -23.97 -37.63
N THR A 513 2.44 -24.41 -38.68
CA THR A 513 2.13 -24.01 -40.07
C THR A 513 0.96 -24.75 -40.68
N ASP A 514 0.46 -25.82 -40.07
CA ASP A 514 -0.55 -26.71 -40.66
C ASP A 514 -1.96 -26.48 -40.11
N ILE A 515 -2.63 -25.40 -40.60
CA ILE A 515 -4.09 -25.38 -40.62
C ILE A 515 -4.56 -25.14 -42.05
N THR A 516 -4.28 -26.06 -42.94
CA THR A 516 -5.00 -26.20 -44.21
C THR A 516 -6.32 -26.91 -43.93
N ILE A 517 -7.39 -26.15 -43.79
CA ILE A 517 -8.75 -26.70 -43.90
C ILE A 517 -8.99 -27.00 -45.38
N PRO A 518 -9.17 -28.28 -45.78
CA PRO A 518 -9.41 -28.62 -47.18
C PRO A 518 -10.65 -27.87 -47.70
N GLY A 519 -10.47 -27.02 -48.71
CA GLY A 519 -11.55 -26.30 -49.38
C GLY A 519 -11.86 -24.88 -48.95
N ARG A 520 -11.08 -24.24 -48.05
CA ARG A 520 -11.16 -22.81 -47.73
C ARG A 520 -9.78 -22.13 -47.74
N PRO A 521 -9.60 -21.07 -48.53
CA PRO A 521 -8.38 -20.27 -48.50
C PRO A 521 -8.50 -19.18 -47.42
N VAL A 522 -8.68 -19.55 -46.16
CA VAL A 522 -8.59 -18.63 -45.02
C VAL A 522 -7.59 -19.26 -44.05
N GLN A 523 -6.37 -18.79 -44.12
CA GLN A 523 -5.33 -19.04 -43.11
C GLN A 523 -5.78 -18.39 -41.83
N ALA A 524 -6.39 -19.16 -40.93
CA ALA A 524 -6.58 -18.71 -39.55
C ALA A 524 -5.18 -18.64 -38.91
N ALA A 525 -4.86 -17.58 -38.18
CA ALA A 525 -3.61 -17.48 -37.44
C ALA A 525 -3.44 -18.71 -36.54
N PRO A 526 -2.24 -19.33 -36.48
CA PRO A 526 -2.00 -20.50 -35.65
C PRO A 526 -2.31 -20.16 -34.19
N LYS A 527 -2.93 -21.11 -33.50
CA LYS A 527 -3.28 -20.95 -32.07
C LYS A 527 -2.18 -21.43 -31.14
N THR A 528 -1.34 -22.33 -31.68
CA THR A 528 -0.27 -23.01 -30.96
C THR A 528 1.00 -22.98 -31.77
N GLY A 529 2.12 -23.31 -31.12
CA GLY A 529 3.42 -23.43 -31.73
C GLY A 529 4.39 -24.18 -30.82
N SER A 530 5.60 -24.40 -31.31
CA SER A 530 6.71 -24.96 -30.55
C SER A 530 7.70 -23.88 -30.12
N MET A 531 8.41 -24.12 -29.03
CA MET A 531 9.55 -23.32 -28.60
C MET A 531 10.84 -23.97 -29.10
N SER A 532 11.75 -23.17 -29.61
CA SER A 532 13.07 -23.61 -30.06
C SER A 532 14.18 -22.86 -29.36
N VAL A 533 15.31 -23.54 -29.16
CA VAL A 533 16.56 -22.94 -28.68
C VAL A 533 17.46 -22.68 -29.86
N ILE A 534 17.88 -21.44 -30.00
CA ILE A 534 18.72 -20.98 -31.12
C ILE A 534 20.03 -20.39 -30.61
N LYS A 535 21.03 -20.33 -31.50
CA LYS A 535 22.25 -19.54 -31.33
C LYS A 535 22.58 -18.77 -32.60
N PHE A 536 23.42 -17.75 -32.48
CA PHE A 536 24.00 -17.05 -33.62
C PHE A 536 25.37 -17.63 -33.94
N ASP A 537 25.61 -17.90 -35.21
CA ASP A 537 26.94 -18.32 -35.70
C ASP A 537 27.89 -17.12 -35.84
N GLU A 538 29.13 -17.39 -36.28
CA GLU A 538 30.16 -16.36 -36.53
C GLU A 538 29.74 -15.31 -37.60
N ASN A 539 28.78 -15.64 -38.45
CA ASN A 539 28.22 -14.77 -39.48
C ASN A 539 26.92 -14.10 -39.06
N ASN A 540 26.56 -14.21 -37.77
CA ASN A 540 25.32 -13.67 -37.19
C ASN A 540 24.04 -14.33 -37.77
N GLN A 541 24.17 -15.58 -38.27
CA GLN A 541 23.03 -16.35 -38.75
C GLN A 541 22.42 -17.21 -37.65
N ILE A 542 21.11 -17.35 -37.69
CA ILE A 542 20.37 -18.12 -36.68
C ILE A 542 20.56 -19.62 -36.98
N VAL A 543 21.03 -20.34 -35.97
CA VAL A 543 21.16 -21.80 -35.97
C VAL A 543 20.28 -22.38 -34.88
N THR A 544 19.34 -23.23 -35.26
CA THR A 544 18.52 -23.97 -34.29
C THR A 544 19.36 -25.08 -33.67
N VAL A 545 19.42 -25.07 -32.33
CA VAL A 545 20.21 -26.03 -31.52
C VAL A 545 19.32 -27.12 -30.92
N ILE A 546 18.15 -26.72 -30.40
CA ILE A 546 17.13 -27.64 -29.92
C ILE A 546 15.81 -27.28 -30.58
N GLU A 547 15.33 -28.17 -31.44
CA GLU A 547 13.98 -28.11 -31.97
C GLU A 547 13.01 -28.64 -30.93
N ASN A 548 11.85 -28.01 -30.81
CA ASN A 548 10.79 -28.44 -29.88
C ASN A 548 11.25 -28.52 -28.41
N ALA A 549 11.85 -27.43 -27.93
CA ALA A 549 12.23 -27.25 -26.49
C ALA A 549 11.03 -26.97 -25.57
N GLY A 550 9.81 -26.83 -26.13
CA GLY A 550 8.61 -26.52 -25.41
C GLY A 550 7.43 -26.24 -26.33
N THR A 551 6.33 -25.80 -25.78
CA THR A 551 5.11 -25.40 -26.50
C THR A 551 4.70 -23.97 -26.14
N VAL A 552 4.02 -23.32 -27.07
CA VAL A 552 3.37 -22.02 -26.88
C VAL A 552 1.90 -22.09 -27.25
N ASP A 553 1.03 -21.52 -26.40
CA ASP A 553 -0.36 -21.26 -26.70
C ASP A 553 -0.54 -19.72 -26.83
N TYR A 554 -0.68 -19.26 -28.07
CA TYR A 554 -0.79 -17.82 -28.37
C TYR A 554 -2.10 -17.21 -27.85
N ILE A 555 -3.18 -18.01 -27.78
CA ILE A 555 -4.50 -17.53 -27.31
C ILE A 555 -4.53 -17.37 -25.80
N LYS A 556 -4.00 -18.36 -25.08
CA LYS A 556 -3.90 -18.29 -23.61
C LYS A 556 -2.79 -17.35 -23.16
N GLY A 557 -1.78 -17.13 -24.01
CA GLY A 557 -0.57 -16.41 -23.63
C GLY A 557 0.29 -17.22 -22.67
N GLU A 558 0.59 -18.47 -23.02
CA GLU A 558 1.25 -19.44 -22.15
C GLU A 558 2.42 -20.10 -22.88
N ILE A 559 3.55 -20.22 -22.18
CA ILE A 559 4.77 -20.89 -22.67
C ILE A 559 5.09 -22.01 -21.68
N ILE A 560 5.24 -23.22 -22.17
CA ILE A 560 5.68 -24.38 -21.40
C ILE A 560 7.02 -24.86 -21.98
N LEU A 561 8.09 -24.83 -21.19
CA LEU A 561 9.39 -25.37 -21.56
C LEU A 561 9.50 -26.81 -21.04
N PHE A 562 9.92 -27.71 -21.91
CA PHE A 562 10.22 -29.08 -21.54
C PHE A 562 11.48 -29.14 -20.68
N PRO A 563 11.78 -30.30 -20.03
CA PRO A 563 12.91 -30.39 -19.13
C PRO A 563 14.20 -29.95 -19.80
N ILE A 564 14.78 -28.85 -19.29
CA ILE A 564 16.03 -28.27 -19.79
C ILE A 564 16.98 -28.02 -18.62
N ASN A 565 18.28 -28.32 -18.81
CA ASN A 565 19.31 -28.11 -17.80
C ASN A 565 20.06 -26.80 -18.08
N ILE A 566 19.63 -25.72 -17.50
CA ILE A 566 20.23 -24.40 -17.63
C ILE A 566 21.41 -24.28 -16.67
N SER A 567 22.61 -23.98 -17.19
CA SER A 567 23.84 -23.86 -16.37
C SER A 567 24.14 -22.42 -15.95
N SER A 568 23.76 -21.42 -16.73
CA SER A 568 23.93 -20.01 -16.40
C SER A 568 23.03 -19.11 -17.25
N SER A 569 22.84 -17.86 -16.84
CA SER A 569 22.20 -16.82 -17.64
C SER A 569 23.08 -15.57 -17.71
N THR A 570 22.87 -14.74 -18.73
CA THR A 570 23.60 -13.47 -18.91
C THR A 570 23.16 -12.38 -17.93
N LEU A 571 21.99 -12.53 -17.34
CA LEU A 571 21.40 -11.60 -16.36
C LEU A 571 21.39 -12.21 -14.95
N GLU A 572 22.55 -12.67 -14.50
CA GLU A 572 22.76 -13.27 -13.16
C GLU A 572 21.82 -14.44 -12.87
N ASN A 573 20.68 -14.18 -12.22
CA ASN A 573 19.78 -15.24 -11.74
C ASN A 573 18.47 -15.33 -12.52
N ARG A 574 18.33 -14.69 -13.68
CA ARG A 574 17.08 -14.67 -14.44
C ARG A 574 17.30 -14.73 -15.94
N ILE A 575 16.32 -15.27 -16.62
CA ILE A 575 16.18 -15.18 -18.07
C ILE A 575 14.92 -14.35 -18.33
N GLU A 576 15.09 -13.23 -19.04
CA GLU A 576 13.98 -12.37 -19.43
C GLU A 576 13.39 -12.88 -20.74
N ILE A 577 12.07 -13.10 -20.78
CA ILE A 577 11.37 -13.57 -21.96
C ILE A 577 10.34 -12.53 -22.36
N GLY A 578 10.59 -11.86 -23.49
CA GLY A 578 9.75 -10.81 -24.05
C GLY A 578 8.85 -11.35 -25.14
N VAL A 579 7.62 -10.85 -25.22
CA VAL A 579 6.60 -11.23 -26.20
C VAL A 579 5.79 -10.01 -26.60
N THR A 580 5.55 -9.80 -27.89
CA THR A 580 4.64 -8.77 -28.37
C THR A 580 3.19 -9.23 -28.15
N PRO A 581 2.34 -8.44 -27.51
CA PRO A 581 0.94 -8.79 -27.32
C PRO A 581 0.13 -8.64 -28.63
N GLU A 582 -0.93 -9.41 -28.78
CA GLU A 582 -1.91 -9.22 -29.88
C GLU A 582 -2.71 -7.94 -29.70
N SER A 583 -3.03 -7.59 -28.47
CA SER A 583 -3.65 -6.32 -28.10
C SER A 583 -2.74 -5.54 -27.18
N ASN A 584 -2.55 -4.26 -27.48
CA ASN A 584 -1.81 -3.34 -26.61
C ASN A 584 -2.55 -3.00 -25.31
N ASP A 585 -3.82 -3.40 -25.16
CA ASP A 585 -4.53 -3.38 -23.87
C ASP A 585 -4.16 -4.64 -23.09
N ILE A 586 -3.41 -4.49 -21.98
CA ILE A 586 -2.88 -5.60 -21.18
C ILE A 586 -3.63 -5.68 -19.87
N ILE A 587 -4.07 -6.89 -19.48
CA ILE A 587 -4.88 -7.14 -18.29
C ILE A 587 -4.13 -8.07 -17.35
N ALA A 588 -4.05 -7.70 -16.07
CA ALA A 588 -3.61 -8.61 -15.01
C ALA A 588 -4.75 -9.56 -14.65
N LYS A 589 -4.54 -10.87 -14.79
CA LYS A 589 -5.49 -11.90 -14.36
C LYS A 589 -4.90 -12.68 -13.19
N GLU A 590 -5.75 -13.19 -12.32
CA GLU A 590 -5.39 -14.04 -11.18
C GLU A 590 -4.33 -13.40 -10.26
N ASN A 591 -3.17 -14.05 -10.11
CA ASN A 591 -2.05 -13.62 -9.29
C ASN A 591 -0.96 -12.83 -10.04
N LEU A 592 -1.26 -12.38 -11.27
CA LEU A 592 -0.38 -11.50 -12.02
C LEU A 592 -0.50 -10.05 -11.55
N TYR A 593 0.61 -9.35 -11.52
CA TYR A 593 0.68 -7.93 -11.20
C TYR A 593 1.46 -7.21 -12.31
N ILE A 594 0.82 -6.23 -12.95
CA ILE A 594 1.45 -5.47 -14.03
C ILE A 594 2.42 -4.45 -13.46
N VAL A 595 3.63 -4.43 -14.01
CA VAL A 595 4.63 -3.39 -13.75
C VAL A 595 5.01 -2.76 -15.08
N LEU A 596 4.65 -1.49 -15.27
CA LEU A 596 5.15 -0.73 -16.42
C LEU A 596 6.62 -0.39 -16.18
N ASP A 597 7.50 -0.95 -17.01
CA ASP A 597 8.94 -0.72 -16.90
C ASP A 597 9.27 0.67 -17.42
N THR A 598 9.57 1.58 -16.48
CA THR A 598 9.86 2.99 -16.79
C THR A 598 11.29 3.22 -17.29
N THR A 599 12.11 2.17 -17.40
CA THR A 599 13.43 2.21 -18.04
C THR A 599 13.35 2.08 -19.57
N GLY A 600 12.14 1.99 -20.11
CA GLY A 600 11.86 1.92 -21.54
C GLY A 600 12.42 3.10 -22.33
N LYS A 601 12.59 2.90 -23.63
CA LYS A 601 13.18 3.89 -24.54
C LYS A 601 12.11 4.86 -25.02
N SER A 602 12.29 6.15 -24.72
CA SER A 602 11.58 7.23 -25.41
C SER A 602 12.56 7.99 -26.30
N VAL A 603 12.20 8.21 -27.55
CA VAL A 603 12.97 8.99 -28.52
C VAL A 603 12.11 10.17 -28.96
N LEU A 604 12.67 11.37 -28.91
CA LEU A 604 12.06 12.61 -29.39
C LEU A 604 12.54 12.93 -30.81
#